data_d59a8981a9ca00177dfb0aa8c83dcbba
#
_entry.id   d59a8981a9ca00177dfb0aa8c83dcbba
#
_cell.length_a   1.000
_cell.length_b   1.000
_cell.length_c   1.000
_cell.angle_alpha   90.00
_cell.angle_beta   90.00
_cell.angle_gamma   90.00
#
_symmetry.space_group_name_H-M   'P 1'
#
loop_
_entity.id
_entity.type
_entity.pdbx_description
1 polymer ?
#
loop_
_entity_poly.entity_id
_entity_poly.type
_entity_poly.pdbx_seq_one_letter_code
_entity_poly.pdbx_strand_id
1 'polypeptide(L)'
;MSLLKMPSMIFSFHGGWDELIRIPPSIARMFARVVLPLSLLPAAMIYYAGGNYGDVFVPGVSPAQWHAAAAIFLVAELATVPVMAWLIHLSSRVIDAPAAYRDCFTIAAIAPVPLWLSALVLFIPNAVVVAAVGVLALACSLALTYRGVYTLLRMKEDLLAMQMATVVTGAGLFAWLVLMQIVLVH
;
A
#
# COMPACT_ATOMS: atom_id res chain seq x y z
N MET A 1 10.48 -10.29 11.73
CA MET A 1 10.76 -9.81 10.37
C MET A 1 11.48 -8.49 10.48
N SER A 2 12.68 -8.37 9.93
CA SER A 2 13.40 -7.08 9.92
C SER A 2 12.93 -6.26 8.74
N LEU A 3 12.49 -5.01 8.99
CA LEU A 3 12.12 -4.05 7.95
C LEU A 3 13.26 -3.80 6.95
N LEU A 4 14.51 -4.10 7.36
CA LEU A 4 15.71 -3.99 6.52
C LEU A 4 15.75 -4.98 5.34
N LYS A 5 14.91 -6.04 5.34
CA LYS A 5 14.81 -6.99 4.22
C LYS A 5 13.77 -6.61 3.17
N MET A 6 12.96 -5.56 3.40
CA MET A 6 11.93 -5.13 2.44
C MET A 6 12.49 -4.73 1.06
N PRO A 7 13.62 -4.02 0.93
CA PRO A 7 14.17 -3.72 -0.39
C PRO A 7 14.49 -4.97 -1.21
N SER A 8 14.97 -6.06 -0.56
CA SER A 8 15.26 -7.30 -1.26
C SER A 8 14.02 -8.00 -1.81
N MET A 9 12.84 -7.76 -1.24
CA MET A 9 11.57 -8.33 -1.71
C MET A 9 11.12 -7.73 -3.05
N ILE A 10 11.55 -6.50 -3.38
CA ILE A 10 11.25 -5.84 -4.65
C ILE A 10 12.11 -6.45 -5.77
N PHE A 11 13.38 -6.75 -5.49
CA PHE A 11 14.35 -7.15 -6.51
C PHE A 11 14.57 -8.67 -6.60
N SER A 12 14.18 -9.46 -5.58
CA SER A 12 14.41 -10.90 -5.53
C SER A 12 13.13 -11.69 -5.28
N PHE A 13 12.88 -12.73 -6.09
CA PHE A 13 11.76 -13.65 -5.86
C PHE A 13 11.91 -14.47 -4.57
N HIS A 14 13.13 -14.71 -4.12
CA HIS A 14 13.43 -15.52 -2.92
C HIS A 14 13.71 -14.66 -1.68
N GLY A 15 14.05 -13.38 -1.86
CA GLY A 15 14.42 -12.51 -0.75
C GLY A 15 13.23 -12.06 0.08
N GLY A 16 13.06 -12.63 1.27
CA GLY A 16 12.04 -12.23 2.24
C GLY A 16 10.70 -12.94 2.11
N TRP A 17 10.24 -13.31 0.90
CA TRP A 17 9.01 -14.05 0.70
C TRP A 17 9.09 -15.48 1.25
N ASP A 18 10.23 -16.18 1.09
CA ASP A 18 10.44 -17.53 1.63
C ASP A 18 10.38 -17.57 3.17
N GLU A 19 10.83 -16.50 3.84
CA GLU A 19 10.73 -16.37 5.29
C GLU A 19 9.25 -16.23 5.73
N LEU A 20 8.43 -15.50 4.96
CA LEU A 20 6.99 -15.35 5.21
C LEU A 20 6.21 -16.65 4.99
N ILE A 21 6.61 -17.45 4.01
CA ILE A 21 6.02 -18.78 3.77
C ILE A 21 6.38 -19.72 4.92
N ARG A 22 7.63 -19.70 5.38
CA ARG A 22 8.14 -20.62 6.40
C ARG A 22 7.63 -20.30 7.79
N ILE A 23 7.52 -19.00 8.13
CA ILE A 23 7.06 -18.51 9.44
C ILE A 23 6.02 -17.40 9.20
N PRO A 24 4.79 -17.77 8.85
CA PRO A 24 3.77 -16.79 8.54
C PRO A 24 3.40 -15.96 9.79
N PRO A 25 3.48 -14.63 9.73
CA PRO A 25 3.14 -13.76 10.84
C PRO A 25 1.63 -13.80 11.13
N SER A 26 1.23 -13.59 12.37
CA SER A 26 -0.18 -13.39 12.69
C SER A 26 -0.67 -12.04 12.14
N ILE A 27 -1.96 -11.97 11.77
CA ILE A 27 -2.60 -10.76 11.25
C ILE A 27 -2.41 -9.59 12.21
N ALA A 28 -2.66 -9.77 13.51
CA ALA A 28 -2.50 -8.74 14.51
C ALA A 28 -1.06 -8.20 14.59
N ARG A 29 -0.07 -9.10 14.50
CA ARG A 29 1.34 -8.72 14.51
C ARG A 29 1.73 -7.94 13.26
N MET A 30 1.22 -8.33 12.10
CA MET A 30 1.44 -7.67 10.84
C MET A 30 0.81 -6.26 10.85
N PHE A 31 -0.45 -6.17 11.32
CA PHE A 31 -1.14 -4.90 11.47
C PHE A 31 -0.39 -3.94 12.42
N ALA A 32 -0.04 -4.41 13.63
CA ALA A 32 0.59 -3.56 14.64
C ALA A 32 2.04 -3.16 14.31
N ARG A 33 2.80 -3.99 13.58
CA ARG A 33 4.23 -3.74 13.31
C ARG A 33 4.54 -3.19 11.93
N VAL A 34 3.64 -3.36 10.97
CA VAL A 34 3.86 -2.92 9.59
C VAL A 34 2.80 -1.90 9.20
N VAL A 35 1.52 -2.28 9.22
CA VAL A 35 0.45 -1.42 8.73
C VAL A 35 0.35 -0.13 9.56
N LEU A 36 0.15 -0.25 10.87
CA LEU A 36 -0.07 0.90 11.74
C LEU A 36 1.10 1.93 11.71
N PRO A 37 2.37 1.54 11.90
CA PRO A 37 3.46 2.53 11.90
C PRO A 37 3.73 3.13 10.51
N LEU A 38 3.56 2.36 9.43
CA LEU A 38 3.85 2.86 8.09
C LEU A 38 2.71 3.70 7.51
N SER A 39 1.44 3.42 7.84
CA SER A 39 0.31 4.25 7.45
C SER A 39 0.27 5.61 8.16
N LEU A 40 0.95 5.74 9.32
CA LEU A 40 1.13 7.03 9.96
C LEU A 40 2.02 7.98 9.16
N LEU A 41 2.93 7.48 8.33
CA LEU A 41 3.85 8.31 7.55
C LEU A 41 3.11 9.23 6.56
N PRO A 42 2.27 8.74 5.64
CA PRO A 42 1.58 9.63 4.72
C PRO A 42 0.65 10.61 5.44
N ALA A 43 -0.07 10.17 6.48
CA ALA A 43 -0.92 11.07 7.25
C ALA A 43 -0.12 12.18 7.94
N ALA A 44 0.99 11.85 8.58
CA ALA A 44 1.88 12.83 9.21
C ALA A 44 2.50 13.79 8.19
N MET A 45 2.84 13.29 7.00
CA MET A 45 3.41 14.10 5.92
C MET A 45 2.38 15.02 5.26
N ILE A 46 1.13 14.57 5.10
CA ILE A 46 0.02 15.42 4.63
C ILE A 46 -0.24 16.53 5.65
N TYR A 47 -0.29 16.20 6.94
CA TYR A 47 -0.44 17.16 8.02
C TYR A 47 0.68 18.22 8.00
N TYR A 48 1.93 17.77 7.91
CA TYR A 48 3.11 18.64 7.89
C TYR A 48 3.16 19.52 6.63
N ALA A 49 3.05 18.91 5.45
CA ALA A 49 3.17 19.61 4.18
C ALA A 49 2.02 20.60 3.98
N GLY A 50 0.79 20.20 4.30
CA GLY A 50 -0.38 21.05 4.22
C GLY A 50 -0.32 22.25 5.15
N GLY A 51 0.19 22.08 6.37
CA GLY A 51 0.34 23.16 7.32
C GLY A 51 1.46 24.16 6.99
N ASN A 52 2.51 23.74 6.29
CA ASN A 52 3.67 24.58 6.02
C ASN A 52 3.71 25.18 4.59
N TYR A 53 3.24 24.44 3.59
CA TYR A 53 3.30 24.84 2.19
C TYR A 53 2.21 24.18 1.32
N GLY A 54 1.01 24.02 1.88
CA GLY A 54 -0.14 23.40 1.20
C GLY A 54 -0.51 24.06 -0.12
N ASP A 55 -0.35 25.39 -0.23
CA ASP A 55 -0.63 26.16 -1.46
C ASP A 55 0.24 25.74 -2.66
N VAL A 56 1.40 25.10 -2.44
CA VAL A 56 2.23 24.54 -3.52
C VAL A 56 1.53 23.36 -4.19
N PHE A 57 0.71 22.63 -3.45
CA PHE A 57 0.00 21.43 -3.92
C PHE A 57 -1.44 21.75 -4.32
N VAL A 58 -2.17 22.43 -3.44
CA VAL A 58 -3.57 22.82 -3.68
C VAL A 58 -3.79 24.24 -3.16
N PRO A 59 -3.79 25.26 -4.05
CA PRO A 59 -3.97 26.66 -3.66
C PRO A 59 -5.32 26.90 -2.98
N GLY A 60 -5.32 27.71 -1.93
CA GLY A 60 -6.52 28.15 -1.25
C GLY A 60 -7.10 27.19 -0.20
N VAL A 61 -6.46 26.07 0.07
CA VAL A 61 -6.84 25.13 1.12
C VAL A 61 -6.23 25.57 2.45
N SER A 62 -7.07 25.76 3.47
CA SER A 62 -6.62 26.19 4.81
C SER A 62 -5.83 25.07 5.53
N PRO A 63 -4.91 25.43 6.45
CA PRO A 63 -4.21 24.44 7.29
C PRO A 63 -5.16 23.51 8.06
N ALA A 64 -6.30 24.00 8.50
CA ALA A 64 -7.30 23.20 9.21
C ALA A 64 -7.91 22.11 8.32
N GLN A 65 -8.14 22.41 7.05
CA GLN A 65 -8.63 21.44 6.05
C GLN A 65 -7.55 20.37 5.77
N TRP A 66 -6.28 20.76 5.67
CA TRP A 66 -5.17 19.80 5.52
C TRP A 66 -5.06 18.85 6.71
N HIS A 67 -5.25 19.36 7.93
CA HIS A 67 -5.23 18.53 9.14
C HIS A 67 -6.41 17.55 9.16
N ALA A 68 -7.60 18.01 8.76
CA ALA A 68 -8.78 17.14 8.63
C ALA A 68 -8.55 16.06 7.56
N ALA A 69 -8.04 16.45 6.39
CA ALA A 69 -7.71 15.51 5.32
C ALA A 69 -6.70 14.45 5.77
N ALA A 70 -5.67 14.82 6.52
CA ALA A 70 -4.69 13.89 7.06
C ALA A 70 -5.32 12.85 8.02
N ALA A 71 -6.23 13.29 8.89
CA ALA A 71 -6.94 12.41 9.82
C ALA A 71 -7.89 11.44 9.07
N ILE A 72 -8.66 11.94 8.12
CA ILE A 72 -9.56 11.12 7.30
C ILE A 72 -8.75 10.13 6.46
N PHE A 73 -7.63 10.58 5.86
CA PHE A 73 -6.73 9.73 5.10
C PHE A 73 -6.21 8.56 5.93
N LEU A 74 -5.75 8.82 7.16
CA LEU A 74 -5.26 7.77 8.07
C LEU A 74 -6.33 6.71 8.33
N VAL A 75 -7.54 7.13 8.66
CA VAL A 75 -8.65 6.20 8.95
C VAL A 75 -9.00 5.38 7.72
N ALA A 76 -9.12 6.02 6.56
CA ALA A 76 -9.42 5.37 5.30
C ALA A 76 -8.32 4.37 4.90
N GLU A 77 -7.06 4.73 5.09
CA GLU A 77 -5.91 3.87 4.77
C GLU A 77 -5.85 2.63 5.68
N LEU A 78 -6.05 2.81 7.00
CA LEU A 78 -6.14 1.68 7.94
C LEU A 78 -7.28 0.72 7.60
N ALA A 79 -8.41 1.24 7.12
CA ALA A 79 -9.54 0.42 6.66
C ALA A 79 -9.27 -0.26 5.30
N THR A 80 -8.50 0.37 4.43
CA THR A 80 -8.21 -0.15 3.09
C THR A 80 -7.44 -1.47 3.14
N VAL A 81 -6.49 -1.65 4.06
CA VAL A 81 -5.69 -2.88 4.15
C VAL A 81 -6.54 -4.13 4.42
N PRO A 82 -7.41 -4.20 5.45
CA PRO A 82 -8.27 -5.36 5.65
C PRO A 82 -9.31 -5.54 4.53
N VAL A 83 -9.81 -4.47 3.94
CA VAL A 83 -10.72 -4.53 2.79
C VAL A 83 -10.02 -5.16 1.58
N MET A 84 -8.80 -4.72 1.26
CA MET A 84 -7.99 -5.31 0.20
C MET A 84 -7.67 -6.78 0.46
N ALA A 85 -7.31 -7.14 1.70
CA ALA A 85 -7.10 -8.52 2.08
C ALA A 85 -8.35 -9.39 1.85
N TRP A 86 -9.53 -8.86 2.17
CA TRP A 86 -10.81 -9.52 1.93
C TRP A 86 -11.11 -9.67 0.43
N LEU A 87 -10.87 -8.63 -0.37
CA LEU A 87 -11.02 -8.67 -1.83
C LEU A 87 -10.09 -9.72 -2.47
N ILE A 88 -8.82 -9.78 -2.05
CA ILE A 88 -7.87 -10.80 -2.51
C ILE A 88 -8.39 -12.20 -2.16
N HIS A 89 -8.86 -12.38 -0.92
CA HIS A 89 -9.41 -13.66 -0.46
C HIS A 89 -10.66 -14.06 -1.25
N LEU A 90 -11.57 -13.13 -1.51
CA LEU A 90 -12.78 -13.38 -2.31
C LEU A 90 -12.39 -13.76 -3.74
N SER A 91 -11.50 -12.99 -4.36
CA SER A 91 -11.03 -13.24 -5.74
C SER A 91 -10.34 -14.59 -5.87
N SER A 92 -9.56 -15.02 -4.87
CA SER A 92 -8.90 -16.33 -4.87
C SER A 92 -9.88 -17.50 -4.90
N ARG A 93 -11.08 -17.32 -4.33
CA ARG A 93 -12.15 -18.32 -4.39
C ARG A 93 -12.84 -18.38 -5.74
N VAL A 94 -13.01 -17.21 -6.38
CA VAL A 94 -13.67 -17.12 -7.69
C VAL A 94 -12.85 -17.79 -8.79
N ILE A 95 -11.53 -17.78 -8.68
CA ILE A 95 -10.62 -18.41 -9.65
C ILE A 95 -10.20 -19.84 -9.27
N ASP A 96 -10.94 -20.50 -8.35
CA ASP A 96 -10.66 -21.85 -7.87
C ASP A 96 -9.23 -22.06 -7.30
N ALA A 97 -8.62 -21.00 -6.79
CA ALA A 97 -7.32 -21.04 -6.12
C ALA A 97 -7.44 -20.51 -4.67
N PRO A 98 -8.17 -21.22 -3.78
CA PRO A 98 -8.50 -20.71 -2.46
C PRO A 98 -7.25 -20.49 -1.60
N ALA A 99 -7.05 -19.25 -1.18
CA ALA A 99 -5.94 -18.82 -0.33
C ALA A 99 -6.40 -18.55 1.11
N ALA A 100 -5.54 -18.78 2.09
CA ALA A 100 -5.85 -18.41 3.46
C ALA A 100 -5.92 -16.88 3.60
N TYR A 101 -6.92 -16.36 4.35
CA TYR A 101 -7.08 -14.92 4.57
C TYR A 101 -5.81 -14.27 5.12
N ARG A 102 -5.03 -14.98 5.93
CA ARG A 102 -3.74 -14.51 6.46
C ARG A 102 -2.72 -14.21 5.37
N ASP A 103 -2.65 -15.03 4.33
CA ASP A 103 -1.72 -14.84 3.21
C ASP A 103 -2.16 -13.64 2.36
N CYS A 104 -3.47 -13.51 2.14
CA CYS A 104 -4.08 -12.35 1.48
C CYS A 104 -3.81 -11.05 2.26
N PHE A 105 -3.94 -11.09 3.60
CA PHE A 105 -3.63 -9.97 4.46
C PHE A 105 -2.14 -9.59 4.41
N THR A 106 -1.26 -10.58 4.32
CA THR A 106 0.19 -10.32 4.21
C THR A 106 0.51 -9.58 2.90
N ILE A 107 -0.12 -9.96 1.79
CA ILE A 107 0.02 -9.24 0.51
C ILE A 107 -0.50 -7.80 0.66
N ALA A 108 -1.72 -7.63 1.17
CA ALA A 108 -2.34 -6.32 1.34
C ALA A 108 -1.56 -5.38 2.27
N ALA A 109 -0.82 -5.93 3.26
CA ALA A 109 0.00 -5.17 4.18
C ALA A 109 1.38 -4.79 3.61
N ILE A 110 1.94 -5.58 2.70
CA ILE A 110 3.29 -5.36 2.14
C ILE A 110 3.24 -4.53 0.86
N ALA A 111 2.23 -4.76 0.02
CA ALA A 111 2.10 -4.09 -1.27
C ALA A 111 2.15 -2.56 -1.19
N PRO A 112 1.47 -1.86 -0.25
CA PRO A 112 1.47 -0.40 -0.19
C PRO A 112 2.73 0.21 0.46
N VAL A 113 3.66 -0.58 0.98
CA VAL A 113 4.85 -0.07 1.68
C VAL A 113 5.66 0.95 0.87
N PRO A 114 5.94 0.76 -0.43
CA PRO A 114 6.63 1.78 -1.22
C PRO A 114 5.85 3.09 -1.30
N LEU A 115 4.52 3.03 -1.38
CA LEU A 115 3.64 4.21 -1.40
C LEU A 115 3.68 4.95 -0.06
N TRP A 116 3.67 4.24 1.07
CA TRP A 116 3.81 4.86 2.38
C TRP A 116 5.16 5.57 2.55
N LEU A 117 6.24 4.92 2.12
CA LEU A 117 7.58 5.48 2.19
C LEU A 117 7.75 6.68 1.24
N SER A 118 7.08 6.68 0.09
CA SER A 118 7.14 7.80 -0.86
C SER A 118 6.58 9.10 -0.29
N ALA A 119 5.71 9.03 0.73
CA ALA A 119 5.19 10.21 1.40
C ALA A 119 6.28 11.08 2.03
N LEU A 120 7.46 10.52 2.36
CA LEU A 120 8.60 11.30 2.85
C LEU A 120 9.08 12.36 1.84
N VAL A 121 8.79 12.19 0.54
CA VAL A 121 9.13 13.21 -0.45
C VAL A 121 8.35 14.52 -0.27
N LEU A 122 7.25 14.50 0.48
CA LEU A 122 6.48 15.69 0.85
C LEU A 122 7.28 16.68 1.73
N PHE A 123 8.47 16.35 2.22
CA PHE A 123 9.42 17.31 2.75
C PHE A 123 9.94 18.29 1.69
N ILE A 124 9.84 17.94 0.41
CA ILE A 124 10.28 18.77 -0.71
C ILE A 124 9.03 19.45 -1.30
N PRO A 125 8.88 20.79 -1.20
CA PRO A 125 7.72 21.51 -1.72
C PRO A 125 7.78 21.64 -3.25
N ASN A 126 7.75 20.51 -3.95
CA ASN A 126 7.78 20.43 -5.40
C ASN A 126 6.84 19.34 -5.91
N ALA A 127 5.71 19.75 -6.49
CA ALA A 127 4.67 18.84 -6.96
C ALA A 127 5.17 17.86 -8.03
N VAL A 128 6.11 18.26 -8.89
CA VAL A 128 6.65 17.39 -9.95
C VAL A 128 7.50 16.27 -9.34
N VAL A 129 8.35 16.59 -8.35
CA VAL A 129 9.17 15.61 -7.64
C VAL A 129 8.27 14.61 -6.88
N VAL A 130 7.25 15.13 -6.19
CA VAL A 130 6.27 14.30 -5.46
C VAL A 130 5.54 13.35 -6.41
N ALA A 131 5.06 13.86 -7.55
CA ALA A 131 4.39 13.03 -8.57
C ALA A 131 5.33 11.96 -9.15
N ALA A 132 6.57 12.32 -9.48
CA ALA A 132 7.56 11.37 -10.04
C ALA A 132 7.89 10.24 -9.05
N VAL A 133 8.14 10.57 -7.78
CA VAL A 133 8.40 9.57 -6.72
C VAL A 133 7.15 8.72 -6.45
N GLY A 134 5.95 9.31 -6.50
CA GLY A 134 4.68 8.60 -6.38
C GLY A 134 4.49 7.56 -7.48
N VAL A 135 4.78 7.90 -8.73
CA VAL A 135 4.72 6.96 -9.87
C VAL A 135 5.72 5.81 -9.70
N LEU A 136 6.95 6.10 -9.28
CA LEU A 136 7.95 5.07 -9.00
C LEU A 136 7.52 4.15 -7.86
N ALA A 137 7.00 4.72 -6.78
CA ALA A 137 6.47 3.96 -5.64
C ALA A 137 5.28 3.07 -6.05
N LEU A 138 4.40 3.58 -6.92
CA LEU A 138 3.30 2.81 -7.48
C LEU A 138 3.82 1.62 -8.29
N ALA A 139 4.79 1.82 -9.17
CA ALA A 139 5.40 0.72 -9.94
C ALA A 139 6.02 -0.35 -9.02
N CYS A 140 6.71 0.05 -7.95
CA CYS A 140 7.24 -0.87 -6.92
C CYS A 140 6.12 -1.62 -6.19
N SER A 141 5.03 -0.93 -5.84
CA SER A 141 3.86 -1.53 -5.19
C SER A 141 3.20 -2.58 -6.08
N LEU A 142 3.05 -2.31 -7.38
CA LEU A 142 2.53 -3.26 -8.36
C LEU A 142 3.43 -4.51 -8.47
N ALA A 143 4.75 -4.31 -8.52
CA ALA A 143 5.70 -5.42 -8.56
C ALA A 143 5.62 -6.29 -7.29
N LEU A 144 5.46 -5.68 -6.11
CA LEU A 144 5.27 -6.41 -4.84
C LEU A 144 3.94 -7.17 -4.83
N THR A 145 2.86 -6.56 -5.33
CA THR A 145 1.55 -7.21 -5.45
C THR A 145 1.65 -8.45 -6.33
N TYR A 146 2.23 -8.34 -7.53
CA TYR A 146 2.39 -9.46 -8.45
C TYR A 146 3.20 -10.59 -7.81
N ARG A 147 4.35 -10.27 -7.21
CA ARG A 147 5.22 -11.26 -6.55
C ARG A 147 4.56 -11.90 -5.34
N GLY A 148 3.84 -11.10 -4.54
CA GLY A 148 3.10 -11.59 -3.38
C GLY A 148 2.00 -12.58 -3.79
N VAL A 149 1.23 -12.25 -4.83
CA VAL A 149 0.20 -13.13 -5.39
C VAL A 149 0.83 -14.43 -5.89
N TYR A 150 1.84 -14.34 -6.72
CA TYR A 150 2.51 -15.53 -7.28
C TYR A 150 3.08 -16.46 -6.19
N THR A 151 3.75 -15.88 -5.19
CA THR A 151 4.52 -16.64 -4.20
C THR A 151 3.65 -17.16 -3.04
N LEU A 152 2.81 -16.29 -2.44
CA LEU A 152 2.01 -16.65 -1.26
C LEU A 152 0.74 -17.42 -1.62
N LEU A 153 0.11 -17.12 -2.77
CA LEU A 153 -1.05 -17.86 -3.22
C LEU A 153 -0.69 -19.15 -3.98
N ARG A 154 0.62 -19.43 -4.15
CA ARG A 154 1.16 -20.66 -4.77
C ARG A 154 0.51 -20.98 -6.11
N MET A 155 0.25 -19.98 -6.90
CA MET A 155 -0.37 -20.15 -8.21
C MET A 155 0.62 -20.83 -9.16
N LYS A 156 0.25 -22.04 -9.65
CA LYS A 156 1.08 -22.84 -10.55
C LYS A 156 0.99 -22.39 -12.01
N GLU A 157 -0.08 -21.69 -12.36
CA GLU A 157 -0.33 -21.20 -13.71
C GLU A 157 -0.08 -19.69 -13.77
N ASP A 158 0.83 -19.28 -14.62
CA ASP A 158 1.18 -17.87 -14.81
C ASP A 158 -0.04 -17.02 -15.21
N LEU A 159 -0.96 -17.58 -15.98
CA LEU A 159 -2.17 -16.90 -16.43
C LEU A 159 -3.11 -16.55 -15.26
N LEU A 160 -3.32 -17.48 -14.33
CA LEU A 160 -4.15 -17.25 -13.14
C LEU A 160 -3.50 -16.24 -12.20
N ALA A 161 -2.18 -16.32 -12.00
CA ALA A 161 -1.42 -15.35 -11.22
C ALA A 161 -1.53 -13.93 -11.80
N MET A 162 -1.46 -13.83 -13.13
CA MET A 162 -1.59 -12.55 -13.85
C MET A 162 -3.01 -11.98 -13.75
N GLN A 163 -4.04 -12.79 -13.90
CA GLN A 163 -5.43 -12.37 -13.72
C GLN A 163 -5.68 -11.87 -12.30
N MET A 164 -5.23 -12.62 -11.30
CA MET A 164 -5.36 -12.25 -9.90
C MET A 164 -4.61 -10.95 -9.59
N ALA A 165 -3.37 -10.82 -10.05
CA ALA A 165 -2.59 -9.61 -9.88
C ALA A 165 -3.27 -8.40 -10.54
N THR A 166 -3.89 -8.57 -11.71
CA THR A 166 -4.64 -7.52 -12.40
C THR A 166 -5.85 -7.05 -11.60
N VAL A 167 -6.63 -7.99 -11.03
CA VAL A 167 -7.79 -7.66 -10.19
C VAL A 167 -7.35 -6.91 -8.92
N VAL A 168 -6.33 -7.43 -8.23
CA VAL A 168 -5.78 -6.83 -7.01
C VAL A 168 -5.21 -5.44 -7.29
N THR A 169 -4.48 -5.30 -8.39
CA THR A 169 -3.92 -4.03 -8.84
C THR A 169 -5.01 -3.02 -9.19
N GLY A 170 -6.03 -3.44 -9.93
CA GLY A 170 -7.17 -2.57 -10.27
C GLY A 170 -7.90 -2.07 -9.03
N ALA A 171 -8.18 -2.95 -8.07
CA ALA A 171 -8.79 -2.58 -6.80
C ALA A 171 -7.88 -1.66 -5.97
N GLY A 172 -6.56 -1.93 -5.94
CA GLY A 172 -5.57 -1.09 -5.25
C GLY A 172 -5.45 0.30 -5.87
N LEU A 173 -5.43 0.41 -7.20
CA LEU A 173 -5.45 1.69 -7.91
C LEU A 173 -6.73 2.49 -7.63
N PHE A 174 -7.88 1.82 -7.64
CA PHE A 174 -9.14 2.45 -7.30
C PHE A 174 -9.13 2.99 -5.86
N ALA A 175 -8.68 2.17 -4.90
CA ALA A 175 -8.54 2.61 -3.50
C ALA A 175 -7.58 3.79 -3.37
N TRP A 176 -6.46 3.76 -4.09
CA TRP A 176 -5.48 4.86 -4.09
C TRP A 176 -6.07 6.15 -4.69
N LEU A 177 -6.82 6.07 -5.79
CA LEU A 177 -7.50 7.22 -6.38
C LEU A 177 -8.53 7.82 -5.42
N VAL A 178 -9.29 6.98 -4.71
CA VAL A 178 -10.24 7.44 -3.68
C VAL A 178 -9.51 8.15 -2.54
N LEU A 179 -8.38 7.62 -2.07
CA LEU A 179 -7.57 8.25 -1.03
C LEU A 179 -6.99 9.60 -1.50
N MET A 180 -6.50 9.67 -2.75
CA MET A 180 -6.04 10.94 -3.33
C MET A 180 -7.18 11.97 -3.44
N GLN A 181 -8.38 11.53 -3.81
CA GLN A 181 -9.55 12.41 -3.89
C GLN A 181 -9.91 13.01 -2.52
N ILE A 182 -9.75 12.24 -1.43
CA ILE A 182 -9.97 12.74 -0.07
C ILE A 182 -9.03 13.92 0.23
N VAL A 183 -7.77 13.83 -0.17
CA VAL A 183 -6.77 14.90 0.04
C VAL A 183 -7.04 16.14 -0.81
N LEU A 184 -7.59 15.96 -2.03
CA LEU A 184 -7.81 17.06 -2.98
C LEU A 184 -9.13 17.82 -2.74
N VAL A 185 -10.14 17.16 -2.16
CA VAL A 185 -11.51 17.71 -2.03
C VAL A 185 -11.77 18.31 -0.65
N HIS A 186 -11.00 17.96 0.37
CA HIS A 186 -11.16 18.44 1.76
C HIS A 186 -10.04 19.37 2.14
#